data_84b00cc9ba25a75a1dbc89291d50998e
#
_entry.id   84b00cc9ba25a75a1dbc89291d50998e
#
_cell.length_a   1.000
_cell.length_b   1.000
_cell.length_c   1.000
_cell.angle_alpha   90.00
_cell.angle_beta   90.00
_cell.angle_gamma   90.00
#
_symmetry.space_group_name_H-M   'P 1'
#
loop_
_entity.id
_entity.type
_entity.pdbx_description
1 polymer ?
#
loop_
_entity_poly.entity_id
_entity_poly.type
_entity_poly.pdbx_seq_one_letter_code
_entity_poly.pdbx_strand_id
1 'polypeptide(L)'
;MSTDPTRPADPRALPDGARIGHVHLKVAELERAVAFYRDVIGFRETQRYGAQAAFLSAGGYHHHIGLNTWESAGGSPPPPGHTGLYHHAVLLPTRRDLAAALARLLEHGWPLDGAADHGVSEALYLRDPDGNGVELYWDRPVAEWPRGAGGTLTMFSRPLDLADLLATLEAPASEPAPEPEPGPAPAPAGAHHG
;
A
#
# COMPACT_ATOMS: atom_id res chain seq x y z
N MET A 1 -7.36 -17.40 0.65
CA MET A 1 -7.38 -18.30 -0.54
C MET A 1 -6.86 -19.64 -0.09
N SER A 2 -7.65 -20.72 -0.27
CA SER A 2 -7.18 -22.06 0.06
C SER A 2 -6.11 -22.42 -0.96
N THR A 3 -4.85 -22.44 -0.56
CA THR A 3 -3.78 -23.01 -1.37
C THR A 3 -3.89 -24.52 -1.22
N ASP A 4 -4.52 -25.19 -2.19
CA ASP A 4 -4.44 -26.65 -2.32
C ASP A 4 -3.00 -26.98 -2.73
N PRO A 5 -2.17 -27.54 -1.84
CA PRO A 5 -0.76 -27.83 -2.14
C PRO A 5 -0.58 -28.95 -3.16
N THR A 6 -1.67 -29.60 -3.57
CA THR A 6 -1.66 -30.71 -4.55
C THR A 6 -1.97 -30.24 -5.97
N ARG A 7 -2.40 -28.99 -6.17
CA ARG A 7 -2.67 -28.47 -7.50
C ARG A 7 -1.35 -28.16 -8.22
N PRO A 8 -1.07 -28.79 -9.35
CA PRO A 8 0.12 -28.44 -10.13
C PRO A 8 0.06 -26.96 -10.55
N ALA A 9 1.16 -26.24 -10.37
CA ALA A 9 1.28 -24.85 -10.79
C ALA A 9 0.98 -24.76 -12.31
N ASP A 10 0.07 -23.87 -12.70
CA ASP A 10 -0.11 -23.55 -14.13
C ASP A 10 1.14 -22.77 -14.57
N PRO A 11 1.94 -23.30 -15.51
CA PRO A 11 3.18 -22.63 -15.94
C PRO A 11 2.94 -21.28 -16.64
N ARG A 12 1.68 -20.96 -16.95
CA ARG A 12 1.28 -19.67 -17.52
C ARG A 12 0.83 -18.66 -16.48
N ALA A 13 0.64 -19.08 -15.22
CA ALA A 13 0.25 -18.21 -14.12
C ALA A 13 1.50 -17.62 -13.44
N LEU A 14 1.35 -16.43 -12.86
CA LEU A 14 2.37 -15.92 -11.94
C LEU A 14 2.46 -16.83 -10.71
N PRO A 15 3.66 -17.03 -10.14
CA PRO A 15 3.81 -17.79 -8.90
C PRO A 15 3.03 -17.11 -7.76
N ASP A 16 2.49 -17.91 -6.84
CA ASP A 16 1.66 -17.44 -5.72
C ASP A 16 2.33 -16.37 -4.84
N GLY A 17 3.66 -16.35 -4.80
CA GLY A 17 4.44 -15.34 -4.09
C GLY A 17 4.65 -14.02 -4.84
N ALA A 18 4.19 -13.90 -6.10
CA ALA A 18 4.33 -12.67 -6.86
C ALA A 18 3.47 -11.55 -6.24
N ARG A 19 4.05 -10.36 -6.14
CA ARG A 19 3.40 -9.17 -5.59
C ARG A 19 3.86 -7.93 -6.33
N ILE A 20 3.07 -6.87 -6.27
CA ILE A 20 3.51 -5.54 -6.73
C ILE A 20 4.51 -5.02 -5.71
N GLY A 21 5.77 -4.84 -6.12
CA GLY A 21 6.85 -4.43 -5.23
C GLY A 21 6.94 -2.91 -5.04
N HIS A 22 6.65 -2.15 -6.09
CA HIS A 22 6.68 -0.68 -6.05
C HIS A 22 5.79 -0.07 -7.13
N VAL A 23 5.48 1.21 -6.95
CA VAL A 23 4.92 2.08 -7.97
C VAL A 23 5.90 3.22 -8.26
N HIS A 24 6.04 3.61 -9.54
CA HIS A 24 6.89 4.72 -9.94
C HIS A 24 6.03 5.79 -10.63
N LEU A 25 5.96 6.96 -10.00
CA LEU A 25 5.06 8.05 -10.40
C LEU A 25 5.85 9.16 -11.10
N LYS A 26 5.27 9.70 -12.15
CA LYS A 26 5.69 10.98 -12.74
C LYS A 26 5.02 12.10 -11.95
N VAL A 27 5.80 13.05 -11.43
CA VAL A 27 5.33 14.16 -10.61
C VAL A 27 5.77 15.49 -11.21
N ALA A 28 5.00 16.54 -11.01
CA ALA A 28 5.31 17.86 -11.56
C ALA A 28 6.47 18.54 -10.83
N GLU A 29 6.59 18.29 -9.52
CA GLU A 29 7.59 18.90 -8.65
C GLU A 29 8.05 17.88 -7.59
N LEU A 30 9.35 17.52 -7.62
CA LEU A 30 9.89 16.42 -6.86
C LEU A 30 9.78 16.65 -5.34
N GLU A 31 10.19 17.83 -4.87
CA GLU A 31 10.23 18.11 -3.42
C GLU A 31 8.84 18.14 -2.80
N ARG A 32 7.85 18.66 -3.52
CA ARG A 32 6.45 18.65 -3.10
C ARG A 32 5.93 17.21 -2.96
N ALA A 33 6.22 16.36 -3.93
CA ALA A 33 5.81 14.96 -3.88
C ALA A 33 6.56 14.19 -2.77
N VAL A 34 7.87 14.40 -2.63
CA VAL A 34 8.66 13.80 -1.53
C VAL A 34 8.12 14.22 -0.17
N ALA A 35 7.83 15.50 0.04
CA ALA A 35 7.27 15.99 1.29
C ALA A 35 5.93 15.30 1.62
N PHE A 36 5.05 15.14 0.63
CA PHE A 36 3.79 14.42 0.83
C PHE A 36 4.01 12.96 1.25
N TYR A 37 4.77 12.19 0.46
CA TYR A 37 4.98 10.77 0.75
C TYR A 37 5.78 10.54 2.04
N ARG A 38 6.68 11.46 2.41
CA ARG A 38 7.47 11.38 3.65
C ARG A 38 6.69 11.86 4.86
N ASP A 39 6.12 13.07 4.82
CA ASP A 39 5.59 13.74 6.01
C ASP A 39 4.12 13.41 6.24
N VAL A 40 3.31 13.32 5.16
CA VAL A 40 1.88 13.04 5.24
C VAL A 40 1.60 11.53 5.25
N ILE A 41 2.19 10.76 4.33
CA ILE A 41 1.98 9.31 4.28
C ILE A 41 2.86 8.56 5.29
N GLY A 42 4.12 8.99 5.48
CA GLY A 42 5.01 8.44 6.49
C GLY A 42 6.08 7.48 5.96
N PHE A 43 6.34 7.49 4.66
CA PHE A 43 7.49 6.78 4.10
C PHE A 43 8.80 7.46 4.48
N ARG A 44 9.91 6.73 4.37
CA ARG A 44 11.27 7.28 4.54
C ARG A 44 11.95 7.35 3.19
N GLU A 45 12.61 8.46 2.90
CA GLU A 45 13.46 8.55 1.73
C GLU A 45 14.65 7.62 1.90
N THR A 46 14.89 6.75 0.90
CA THR A 46 15.99 5.79 0.89
C THR A 46 17.11 6.20 -0.03
N GLN A 47 16.79 6.86 -1.13
CA GLN A 47 17.79 7.28 -2.13
C GLN A 47 17.27 8.40 -3.00
N ARG A 48 18.18 9.24 -3.49
CA ARG A 48 17.93 10.21 -4.58
C ARG A 48 18.78 9.88 -5.79
N TYR A 49 18.23 10.20 -6.95
CA TYR A 49 18.97 10.17 -8.21
C TYR A 49 19.01 11.59 -8.79
N GLY A 50 20.07 12.32 -8.44
CA GLY A 50 20.17 13.75 -8.72
C GLY A 50 19.01 14.57 -8.14
N ALA A 51 18.63 15.63 -8.85
CA ALA A 51 17.48 16.48 -8.50
C ALA A 51 16.16 16.03 -9.14
N GLN A 52 16.16 14.90 -9.86
CA GLN A 52 15.04 14.53 -10.71
C GLN A 52 14.29 13.28 -10.25
N ALA A 53 14.85 12.49 -9.35
CA ALA A 53 14.15 11.32 -8.82
C ALA A 53 14.48 11.06 -7.35
N ALA A 54 13.50 10.50 -6.64
CA ALA A 54 13.62 10.07 -5.25
C ALA A 54 12.91 8.74 -5.05
N PHE A 55 13.40 7.96 -4.09
CA PHE A 55 12.86 6.66 -3.73
C PHE A 55 12.54 6.63 -2.25
N LEU A 56 11.35 6.13 -1.92
CA LEU A 56 10.87 6.10 -0.54
C LEU A 56 10.39 4.70 -0.18
N SER A 57 10.56 4.33 1.09
CA SER A 57 10.20 3.01 1.59
C SER A 57 9.65 3.04 3.01
N ALA A 58 8.90 2.00 3.37
CA ALA A 58 8.60 1.60 4.72
C ALA A 58 9.47 0.37 5.07
N GLY A 59 10.02 0.34 6.29
CA GLY A 59 10.90 -0.75 6.73
C GLY A 59 12.22 -0.81 5.97
N GLY A 60 12.77 -2.02 5.78
CA GLY A 60 14.08 -2.27 5.17
C GLY A 60 14.06 -2.58 3.67
N TYR A 61 12.93 -2.40 2.98
CA TYR A 61 12.82 -2.63 1.55
C TYR A 61 13.46 -1.49 0.75
N HIS A 62 14.04 -1.77 -0.43
CA HIS A 62 14.77 -0.76 -1.20
C HIS A 62 13.90 0.45 -1.60
N HIS A 63 12.65 0.26 -2.05
CA HIS A 63 11.65 1.31 -2.23
C HIS A 63 10.27 0.72 -2.54
N HIS A 64 9.22 1.40 -2.08
CA HIS A 64 7.84 1.14 -2.44
C HIS A 64 7.32 2.22 -3.38
N ILE A 65 7.81 3.45 -3.24
CA ILE A 65 7.46 4.60 -4.05
C ILE A 65 8.71 5.11 -4.75
N GLY A 66 8.66 5.19 -6.08
CA GLY A 66 9.58 5.94 -6.91
C GLY A 66 8.89 7.20 -7.42
N LEU A 67 9.58 8.33 -7.39
CA LEU A 67 9.11 9.62 -7.88
C LEU A 67 10.10 10.18 -8.88
N ASN A 68 9.65 10.71 -10.00
CA ASN A 68 10.53 11.41 -10.94
C ASN A 68 9.83 12.54 -11.67
N THR A 69 10.67 13.46 -12.20
CA THR A 69 10.24 14.61 -13.03
C THR A 69 10.80 14.54 -14.44
N TRP A 70 11.34 13.39 -14.89
CA TRP A 70 12.09 13.27 -16.17
C TRP A 70 11.30 13.76 -17.37
N GLU A 71 9.99 13.47 -17.41
CA GLU A 71 9.09 13.83 -18.51
C GLU A 71 7.92 14.74 -18.06
N SER A 72 7.90 15.13 -16.77
CA SER A 72 6.73 15.74 -16.14
C SER A 72 7.03 16.98 -15.31
N ALA A 73 8.26 17.51 -15.36
CA ALA A 73 8.62 18.72 -14.62
C ALA A 73 7.67 19.90 -14.99
N GLY A 74 6.99 20.48 -14.00
CA GLY A 74 6.01 21.55 -14.18
C GLY A 74 4.74 21.14 -14.93
N GLY A 75 4.52 19.83 -15.12
CA GLY A 75 3.35 19.28 -15.78
C GLY A 75 2.05 19.41 -14.99
N SER A 76 0.96 18.96 -15.57
CA SER A 76 -0.36 18.90 -14.95
C SER A 76 -0.90 17.48 -14.95
N PRO A 77 -1.82 17.13 -14.01
CA PRO A 77 -2.51 15.86 -14.05
C PRO A 77 -3.22 15.62 -15.38
N PRO A 78 -3.43 14.34 -15.77
CA PRO A 78 -4.25 14.02 -16.95
C PRO A 78 -5.65 14.63 -16.78
N PRO A 79 -6.24 15.17 -17.86
CA PRO A 79 -7.62 15.68 -17.82
C PRO A 79 -8.62 14.59 -17.40
N PRO A 80 -9.78 14.95 -16.81
CA PRO A 80 -10.83 14.00 -16.51
C PRO A 80 -11.26 13.19 -17.74
N GLY A 81 -11.58 11.91 -17.55
CA GLY A 81 -12.02 11.01 -18.63
C GLY A 81 -10.89 10.34 -19.40
N HIS A 82 -9.64 10.56 -19.03
CA HIS A 82 -8.49 9.82 -19.58
C HIS A 82 -8.24 8.55 -18.80
N THR A 83 -7.70 7.54 -19.49
CA THR A 83 -7.22 6.31 -18.85
C THR A 83 -5.92 6.56 -18.09
N GLY A 84 -5.66 5.77 -17.03
CA GLY A 84 -4.44 5.87 -16.22
C GLY A 84 -4.58 5.11 -14.92
N LEU A 85 -3.70 5.40 -13.97
CA LEU A 85 -3.76 4.84 -12.62
C LEU A 85 -4.96 5.44 -11.87
N TYR A 86 -5.86 4.58 -11.38
CA TYR A 86 -6.95 5.05 -10.53
C TYR A 86 -6.43 5.38 -9.12
N HIS A 87 -5.75 4.41 -8.51
CA HIS A 87 -4.96 4.60 -7.28
C HIS A 87 -3.86 3.52 -7.17
N HIS A 88 -2.87 3.78 -6.36
CA HIS A 88 -2.03 2.75 -5.79
C HIS A 88 -2.41 2.57 -4.32
N ALA A 89 -2.28 1.34 -3.81
CA ALA A 89 -2.72 0.98 -2.48
C ALA A 89 -1.55 0.60 -1.58
N VAL A 90 -1.55 1.12 -0.35
CA VAL A 90 -0.58 0.84 0.70
C VAL A 90 -1.26 0.02 1.78
N LEU A 91 -0.89 -1.26 1.87
CA LEU A 91 -1.37 -2.15 2.91
C LEU A 91 -0.64 -1.86 4.22
N LEU A 92 -1.40 -1.55 5.26
CA LEU A 92 -0.90 -1.30 6.60
C LEU A 92 -1.06 -2.57 7.46
N PRO A 93 -0.07 -2.87 8.33
CA PRO A 93 -0.06 -4.13 9.08
C PRO A 93 -1.26 -4.32 10.01
N THR A 94 -1.73 -3.24 10.65
CA THR A 94 -2.80 -3.30 11.64
C THR A 94 -3.85 -2.22 11.44
N ARG A 95 -5.05 -2.42 12.00
CA ARG A 95 -6.10 -1.39 12.05
C ARG A 95 -5.62 -0.14 12.80
N ARG A 96 -4.76 -0.31 13.81
CA ARG A 96 -4.15 0.78 14.56
C ARG A 96 -3.21 1.62 13.67
N ASP A 97 -2.47 0.99 12.74
CA ASP A 97 -1.63 1.72 11.79
C ASP A 97 -2.48 2.52 10.81
N LEU A 98 -3.63 2.01 10.40
CA LEU A 98 -4.60 2.77 9.58
C LEU A 98 -5.16 3.97 10.36
N ALA A 99 -5.50 3.78 11.63
CA ALA A 99 -5.91 4.87 12.51
C ALA A 99 -4.81 5.94 12.69
N ALA A 100 -3.56 5.51 12.86
CA ALA A 100 -2.41 6.41 12.96
C ALA A 100 -2.18 7.18 11.64
N ALA A 101 -2.39 6.55 10.51
CA ALA A 101 -2.35 7.22 9.20
C ALA A 101 -3.47 8.26 9.08
N LEU A 102 -4.69 7.95 9.50
CA LEU A 102 -5.81 8.91 9.55
C LEU A 102 -5.48 10.11 10.45
N ALA A 103 -4.97 9.86 11.65
CA ALA A 103 -4.60 10.94 12.58
C ALA A 103 -3.56 11.88 11.95
N ARG A 104 -2.56 11.34 11.27
CA ARG A 104 -1.53 12.12 10.57
C ARG A 104 -2.10 12.94 9.42
N LEU A 105 -3.03 12.37 8.63
CA LEU A 105 -3.75 13.10 7.57
C LEU A 105 -4.52 14.30 8.15
N LEU A 106 -5.22 14.10 9.26
CA LEU A 106 -5.95 15.17 9.96
C LEU A 106 -5.01 16.24 10.51
N GLU A 107 -3.88 15.86 11.10
CA GLU A 107 -2.85 16.79 11.61
C GLU A 107 -2.30 17.68 10.50
N HIS A 108 -2.07 17.11 9.31
CA HIS A 108 -1.63 17.86 8.14
C HIS A 108 -2.77 18.58 7.39
N GLY A 109 -4.02 18.45 7.83
CA GLY A 109 -5.17 19.01 7.14
C GLY A 109 -5.35 18.45 5.71
N TRP A 110 -4.88 17.22 5.45
CA TRP A 110 -4.94 16.62 4.12
C TRP A 110 -6.34 16.05 3.85
N PRO A 111 -7.00 16.44 2.74
CA PRO A 111 -8.36 16.02 2.47
C PRO A 111 -8.44 14.53 2.09
N LEU A 112 -9.51 13.88 2.52
CA LEU A 112 -9.92 12.56 2.04
C LEU A 112 -10.91 12.70 0.89
N ASP A 113 -10.76 11.88 -0.15
CA ASP A 113 -11.79 11.66 -1.18
C ASP A 113 -12.93 10.79 -0.63
N GLY A 114 -12.62 9.92 0.34
CA GLY A 114 -13.57 9.04 0.98
C GLY A 114 -12.92 8.05 1.95
N ALA A 115 -13.78 7.28 2.61
CA ALA A 115 -13.37 6.17 3.45
C ALA A 115 -14.43 5.07 3.39
N ALA A 116 -14.01 3.80 3.31
CA ALA A 116 -14.92 2.69 3.12
C ALA A 116 -14.55 1.45 3.93
N ASP A 117 -15.57 0.75 4.40
CA ASP A 117 -15.50 -0.64 4.87
C ASP A 117 -15.95 -1.56 3.72
N HIS A 118 -15.05 -2.41 3.27
CA HIS A 118 -15.32 -3.39 2.20
C HIS A 118 -15.67 -4.79 2.72
N GLY A 119 -15.78 -4.95 4.04
CA GLY A 119 -16.00 -6.23 4.71
C GLY A 119 -14.72 -7.08 4.80
N VAL A 120 -13.85 -7.02 3.81
CA VAL A 120 -12.53 -7.67 3.80
C VAL A 120 -11.43 -6.73 4.27
N SER A 121 -11.63 -5.42 4.14
CA SER A 121 -10.68 -4.36 4.48
C SER A 121 -11.39 -3.08 4.89
N GLU A 122 -10.66 -2.20 5.56
CA GLU A 122 -11.03 -0.80 5.80
C GLU A 122 -10.02 0.08 5.08
N ALA A 123 -10.50 1.12 4.37
CA ALA A 123 -9.70 1.93 3.48
C ALA A 123 -9.97 3.43 3.60
N LEU A 124 -8.92 4.23 3.42
CA LEU A 124 -8.94 5.68 3.28
C LEU A 124 -8.47 6.03 1.86
N TYR A 125 -9.20 6.89 1.17
CA TYR A 125 -8.90 7.34 -0.18
C TYR A 125 -8.57 8.81 -0.20
N LEU A 126 -7.48 9.18 -0.88
CA LEU A 126 -6.99 10.55 -0.99
C LEU A 126 -6.22 10.73 -2.30
N ARG A 127 -5.76 11.96 -2.54
CA ARG A 127 -4.91 12.32 -3.68
C ARG A 127 -3.56 12.80 -3.22
N ASP A 128 -2.52 12.45 -3.98
CA ASP A 128 -1.23 13.08 -3.83
C ASP A 128 -1.24 14.51 -4.43
N PRO A 129 -0.17 15.31 -4.30
CA PRO A 129 -0.13 16.67 -4.83
C PRO A 129 -0.32 16.80 -6.34
N ASP A 130 -0.10 15.73 -7.09
CA ASP A 130 -0.26 15.66 -8.54
C ASP A 130 -1.59 15.01 -8.97
N GLY A 131 -2.48 14.72 -8.00
CA GLY A 131 -3.80 14.15 -8.25
C GLY A 131 -3.80 12.63 -8.44
N ASN A 132 -2.69 11.94 -8.24
CA ASN A 132 -2.67 10.48 -8.25
C ASN A 132 -3.46 9.93 -7.06
N GLY A 133 -4.32 8.95 -7.31
CA GLY A 133 -5.06 8.28 -6.24
C GLY A 133 -4.13 7.49 -5.32
N VAL A 134 -4.37 7.60 -4.02
CA VAL A 134 -3.71 6.84 -2.96
C VAL A 134 -4.77 6.18 -2.11
N GLU A 135 -4.62 4.90 -1.87
CA GLU A 135 -5.41 4.14 -0.92
C GLU A 135 -4.52 3.72 0.24
N LEU A 136 -4.91 4.03 1.47
CA LEU A 136 -4.31 3.48 2.69
C LEU A 136 -5.31 2.51 3.27
N TYR A 137 -4.95 1.24 3.46
CA TYR A 137 -5.90 0.24 3.88
C TYR A 137 -5.29 -0.80 4.82
N TRP A 138 -6.16 -1.45 5.55
CA TRP A 138 -5.86 -2.60 6.39
C TRP A 138 -6.81 -3.75 6.05
N ASP A 139 -6.25 -4.94 5.84
CA ASP A 139 -7.02 -6.15 5.63
C ASP A 139 -7.49 -6.73 6.96
N ARG A 140 -8.78 -7.07 7.03
CA ARG A 140 -9.29 -7.89 8.14
C ARG A 140 -8.69 -9.29 8.08
N PRO A 141 -8.55 -9.96 9.22
CA PRO A 141 -8.18 -11.38 9.25
C PRO A 141 -9.07 -12.19 8.28
N VAL A 142 -8.48 -13.09 7.51
CA VAL A 142 -9.19 -13.89 6.48
C VAL A 142 -10.39 -14.65 7.05
N ALA A 143 -10.31 -15.03 8.34
CA ALA A 143 -11.41 -15.70 9.06
C ALA A 143 -12.65 -14.81 9.22
N GLU A 144 -12.49 -13.49 9.18
CA GLU A 144 -13.56 -12.50 9.32
C GLU A 144 -14.16 -12.06 7.97
N TRP A 145 -13.56 -12.48 6.85
CA TRP A 145 -14.02 -12.08 5.53
C TRP A 145 -15.44 -12.58 5.25
N PRO A 146 -16.36 -11.72 4.82
CA PRO A 146 -17.75 -12.10 4.57
C PRO A 146 -17.81 -13.13 3.44
N ARG A 147 -18.63 -14.16 3.68
CA ARG A 147 -18.85 -15.23 2.71
C ARG A 147 -20.34 -15.42 2.43
N GLY A 148 -20.66 -15.50 1.15
CA GLY A 148 -21.99 -15.80 0.67
C GLY A 148 -22.29 -17.30 0.63
N ALA A 149 -23.38 -17.65 0.00
CA ALA A 149 -23.78 -19.03 -0.22
C ALA A 149 -22.67 -19.82 -0.97
N GLY A 150 -22.37 -21.02 -0.48
CA GLY A 150 -21.30 -21.86 -1.05
C GLY A 150 -19.88 -21.42 -0.71
N GLY A 151 -19.69 -20.49 0.28
CA GLY A 151 -18.37 -20.06 0.74
C GLY A 151 -17.66 -19.05 -0.16
N THR A 152 -18.35 -18.51 -1.17
CA THR A 152 -17.81 -17.48 -2.07
C THR A 152 -17.54 -16.17 -1.30
N LEU A 153 -16.42 -15.50 -1.60
CA LEU A 153 -16.09 -14.20 -1.03
C LEU A 153 -17.15 -13.18 -1.43
N THR A 154 -17.65 -12.42 -0.45
CA THR A 154 -18.63 -11.36 -0.66
C THR A 154 -18.06 -10.04 -0.18
N MET A 155 -17.69 -9.16 -1.11
CA MET A 155 -17.25 -7.81 -0.80
C MET A 155 -18.45 -6.85 -0.92
N PHE A 156 -18.40 -5.78 -0.14
CA PHE A 156 -19.35 -4.67 -0.21
C PHE A 156 -18.60 -3.34 -0.07
N SER A 157 -19.30 -2.23 -0.12
CA SER A 157 -18.74 -0.92 0.20
C SER A 157 -19.73 -0.15 1.06
N ARG A 158 -19.32 0.21 2.27
CA ARG A 158 -20.11 1.00 3.24
C ARG A 158 -19.24 2.15 3.75
N PRO A 159 -19.84 3.25 4.22
CA PRO A 159 -19.08 4.29 4.90
C PRO A 159 -18.31 3.71 6.09
N LEU A 160 -17.04 4.04 6.22
CA LEU A 160 -16.22 3.69 7.38
C LEU A 160 -16.48 4.70 8.51
N ASP A 161 -16.68 4.21 9.73
CA ASP A 161 -16.74 5.07 10.91
C ASP A 161 -15.34 5.52 11.32
N LEU A 162 -15.00 6.77 10.98
CA LEU A 162 -13.68 7.34 11.25
C LEU A 162 -13.47 7.61 12.75
N ALA A 163 -14.53 7.84 13.52
CA ALA A 163 -14.40 8.04 14.96
C ALA A 163 -14.07 6.70 15.65
N ASP A 164 -14.73 5.62 15.24
CA ASP A 164 -14.41 4.28 15.73
C ASP A 164 -12.99 3.85 15.30
N LEU A 165 -12.58 4.17 14.08
CA LEU A 165 -11.20 3.92 13.66
C LEU A 165 -10.18 4.66 14.55
N LEU A 166 -10.37 5.95 14.80
CA LEU A 166 -9.48 6.74 15.66
C LEU A 166 -9.47 6.25 17.11
N ALA A 167 -10.58 5.75 17.64
CA ALA A 167 -10.66 5.21 18.99
C ALA A 167 -9.70 4.02 19.21
N THR A 168 -9.27 3.34 18.14
CA THR A 168 -8.23 2.29 18.26
C THR A 168 -6.88 2.80 18.75
N LEU A 169 -6.60 4.11 18.62
CA LEU A 169 -5.37 4.71 19.15
C LEU A 169 -5.36 4.83 20.67
N GLU A 170 -6.54 4.94 21.28
CA GLU A 170 -6.69 5.06 22.73
C GLU A 170 -6.63 3.70 23.45
N ALA A 171 -6.91 2.62 22.74
CA ALA A 171 -6.81 1.27 23.26
C ALA A 171 -5.34 0.90 23.52
N PRO A 172 -5.01 0.13 24.58
CA PRO A 172 -3.66 -0.39 24.77
C PRO A 172 -3.23 -1.17 23.53
N ALA A 173 -1.97 -0.99 23.09
CA ALA A 173 -1.45 -1.68 21.93
C ALA A 173 -1.58 -3.19 22.12
N SER A 174 -2.36 -3.87 21.29
CA SER A 174 -2.29 -5.33 21.20
C SER A 174 -0.89 -5.71 20.69
N GLU A 175 -0.34 -6.78 21.25
CA GLU A 175 0.96 -7.28 20.78
C GLU A 175 0.92 -7.49 19.26
N PRO A 176 1.97 -7.07 18.53
CA PRO A 176 2.06 -7.32 17.12
C PRO A 176 1.96 -8.83 16.85
N ALA A 177 1.20 -9.21 15.83
CA ALA A 177 1.22 -10.58 15.35
C ALA A 177 2.68 -10.98 15.05
N PRO A 178 3.11 -12.20 15.39
CA PRO A 178 4.47 -12.65 15.12
C PRO A 178 4.76 -12.47 13.62
N GLU A 179 5.90 -11.85 13.31
CA GLU A 179 6.36 -11.73 11.93
C GLU A 179 6.40 -13.13 11.32
N PRO A 180 5.94 -13.30 10.06
CA PRO A 180 6.09 -14.58 9.38
C PRO A 180 7.58 -14.92 9.34
N GLU A 181 7.94 -16.10 9.82
CA GLU A 181 9.33 -16.57 9.83
C GLU A 181 9.94 -16.39 8.43
N PRO A 182 11.17 -15.87 8.35
CA PRO A 182 11.86 -15.77 7.07
C PRO A 182 11.97 -17.19 6.50
N GLY A 183 11.43 -17.38 5.29
CA GLY A 183 11.52 -18.65 4.58
C GLY A 183 12.98 -19.12 4.51
N PRO A 184 13.25 -20.43 4.40
CA PRO A 184 14.60 -20.98 4.43
C PRO A 184 15.49 -20.28 3.39
N ALA A 185 16.68 -19.89 3.84
CA ALA A 185 17.69 -19.28 2.99
C ALA A 185 17.98 -20.20 1.79
N PRO A 186 18.15 -19.65 0.56
CA PRO A 186 18.50 -20.45 -0.58
C PRO A 186 19.82 -21.18 -0.31
N ALA A 187 19.84 -22.49 -0.63
CA ALA A 187 21.05 -23.31 -0.49
C ALA A 187 22.21 -22.70 -1.30
N PRO A 188 23.44 -22.74 -0.79
CA PRO A 188 24.59 -22.23 -1.51
C PRO A 188 24.75 -22.97 -2.85
N ALA A 189 24.85 -22.20 -3.94
CA ALA A 189 25.11 -22.76 -5.27
C ALA A 189 26.41 -23.58 -5.23
N GLY A 190 26.29 -24.86 -5.49
CA GLY A 190 27.43 -25.78 -5.52
C GLY A 190 28.49 -25.28 -6.51
N ALA A 191 29.72 -25.13 -6.05
CA ALA A 191 30.87 -24.85 -6.88
C ALA A 191 31.07 -26.05 -7.83
N HIS A 192 30.75 -25.88 -9.09
CA HIS A 192 31.20 -26.81 -10.12
C HIS A 192 32.67 -26.51 -10.39
N HIS A 193 33.52 -27.36 -9.85
CA HIS A 193 34.88 -27.54 -10.36
C HIS A 193 34.80 -28.47 -11.58
N GLY A 194 35.32 -27.99 -12.71
CA GLY A 194 35.48 -28.70 -13.96
C GLY A 194 36.13 -27.79 -14.99
#